data_a2329c878ef22986c7a8d06a5320d808
#
_entry.id   a2329c878ef22986c7a8d06a5320d808
#
_cell.length_a   1.000
_cell.length_b   1.000
_cell.length_c   1.000
_cell.angle_alpha   90.00
_cell.angle_beta   90.00
_cell.angle_gamma   90.00
#
_symmetry.space_group_name_H-M   'P 1'
#
loop_
_entity.id
_entity.type
_entity.pdbx_description
1 polymer ?
#
loop_
_entity_poly.entity_id
_entity_poly.type
_entity_poly.pdbx_seq_one_letter_code
_entity_poly.pdbx_strand_id
1 'polypeptide(L)'
;MNDERALLGQKRWVSTLLALLTWVIGLLFFFPLFWLVLNGFKEEIDANSSPKLFFDPTLDRFREVTEDTQGLLSFKEAFANSFVIVLISTIFVMVLAVPAAYSLAIRPMRKWRDVLFFFISTKFLPIVGAILPLWIIARDLDLLNTRTILIILY
;
A
#
# COMPACT_ATOMS: atom_id res chain seq x y z
N MET A 1 -24.93 -44.57 -0.16
CA MET A 1 -25.48 -43.52 -1.06
C MET A 1 -26.12 -42.35 -0.30
N ASN A 2 -26.62 -42.51 0.93
CA ASN A 2 -27.17 -41.43 1.74
C ASN A 2 -26.08 -40.61 2.48
N ASP A 3 -24.99 -41.24 2.86
CA ASP A 3 -23.91 -40.59 3.63
C ASP A 3 -23.11 -39.58 2.79
N GLU A 4 -22.89 -39.86 1.50
CA GLU A 4 -22.19 -38.91 0.62
C GLU A 4 -22.98 -37.62 0.38
N ARG A 5 -24.34 -37.73 0.32
CA ARG A 5 -25.19 -36.54 0.18
C ARG A 5 -25.23 -35.69 1.45
N ALA A 6 -25.16 -36.32 2.62
CA ALA A 6 -25.04 -35.61 3.90
C ALA A 6 -23.73 -34.87 4.03
N LEU A 7 -22.61 -35.48 3.63
CA LEU A 7 -21.27 -34.84 3.63
C LEU A 7 -21.19 -33.68 2.65
N LEU A 8 -21.81 -33.79 1.46
CA LEU A 8 -21.87 -32.71 0.48
C LEU A 8 -22.75 -31.54 0.94
N GLY A 9 -23.84 -31.82 1.65
CA GLY A 9 -24.67 -30.78 2.25
C GLY A 9 -23.97 -30.03 3.37
N GLN A 10 -23.25 -30.74 4.24
CA GLN A 10 -22.48 -30.16 5.33
C GLN A 10 -21.33 -29.32 4.80
N LYS A 11 -20.66 -29.76 3.73
CA LYS A 11 -19.60 -29.01 3.07
C LYS A 11 -20.11 -27.72 2.41
N ARG A 12 -21.29 -27.72 1.84
CA ARG A 12 -21.92 -26.52 1.26
C ARG A 12 -22.26 -25.47 2.32
N TRP A 13 -22.81 -25.86 3.45
CA TRP A 13 -23.11 -24.94 4.55
C TRP A 13 -21.86 -24.29 5.13
N VAL A 14 -20.80 -25.07 5.34
CA VAL A 14 -19.51 -24.55 5.83
C VAL A 14 -18.92 -23.56 4.81
N SER A 15 -18.98 -23.89 3.52
CA SER A 15 -18.51 -23.00 2.47
C SER A 15 -19.29 -21.68 2.43
N THR A 16 -20.62 -21.75 2.59
CA THR A 16 -21.46 -20.55 2.64
C THR A 16 -21.16 -19.70 3.87
N LEU A 17 -21.00 -20.31 5.04
CA LEU A 17 -20.64 -19.61 6.28
C LEU A 17 -19.26 -18.94 6.15
N LEU A 18 -18.28 -19.63 5.59
CA LEU A 18 -16.94 -19.07 5.35
C LEU A 18 -17.00 -17.91 4.34
N ALA A 19 -17.80 -18.03 3.29
CA ALA A 19 -18.01 -16.97 2.34
C ALA A 19 -18.65 -15.73 2.99
N LEU A 20 -19.69 -15.92 3.79
CA LEU A 20 -20.33 -14.83 4.55
C LEU A 20 -19.34 -14.17 5.52
N LEU A 21 -18.57 -14.97 6.25
CA LEU A 21 -17.54 -14.44 7.16
C LEU A 21 -16.50 -13.61 6.42
N THR A 22 -16.05 -14.09 5.26
CA THR A 22 -15.08 -13.36 4.41
C THR A 22 -15.66 -12.03 3.95
N TRP A 23 -16.93 -12.01 3.54
CA TRP A 23 -17.60 -10.77 3.15
C TRP A 23 -17.74 -9.79 4.32
N VAL A 24 -18.12 -10.27 5.51
CA VAL A 24 -18.22 -9.42 6.72
C VAL A 24 -16.87 -8.82 7.06
N ILE A 25 -15.81 -9.64 7.07
CA ILE A 25 -14.44 -9.15 7.31
C ILE A 25 -14.02 -8.15 6.24
N GLY A 26 -14.29 -8.44 4.96
CA GLY A 26 -14.00 -7.54 3.85
C GLY A 26 -14.70 -6.19 3.99
N LEU A 27 -15.98 -6.18 4.32
CA LEU A 27 -16.74 -4.95 4.56
C LEU A 27 -16.23 -4.17 5.77
N LEU A 28 -15.81 -4.85 6.83
CA LEU A 28 -15.25 -4.23 8.02
C LEU A 28 -13.92 -3.53 7.72
N PHE A 29 -13.05 -4.16 6.91
CA PHE A 29 -11.81 -3.53 6.44
C PHE A 29 -12.05 -2.42 5.41
N PHE A 30 -13.12 -2.54 4.61
CA PHE A 30 -13.49 -1.51 3.65
C PHE A 30 -14.11 -0.27 4.30
N PHE A 31 -14.74 -0.42 5.46
CA PHE A 31 -15.46 0.66 6.15
C PHE A 31 -14.59 1.92 6.39
N PRO A 32 -13.36 1.84 6.90
CA PRO A 32 -12.52 3.03 7.07
C PRO A 32 -12.23 3.76 5.75
N LEU A 33 -12.02 3.02 4.66
CA LEU A 33 -11.80 3.59 3.32
C LEU A 33 -13.08 4.27 2.80
N PHE A 34 -14.21 3.61 2.96
CA PHE A 34 -15.52 4.19 2.62
C PHE A 34 -15.78 5.48 3.40
N TRP A 35 -15.49 5.47 4.71
CA TRP A 35 -15.64 6.65 5.56
C TRP A 35 -14.72 7.81 5.13
N LEU A 36 -13.48 7.51 4.76
CA LEU A 36 -12.53 8.49 4.24
C LEU A 36 -13.04 9.13 2.95
N VAL A 37 -13.54 8.32 2.02
CA VAL A 37 -14.13 8.82 0.78
C VAL A 37 -15.36 9.69 1.05
N LEU A 38 -16.26 9.27 1.94
CA LEU A 38 -17.43 10.07 2.34
C LEU A 38 -17.03 11.42 2.93
N ASN A 39 -16.01 11.45 3.79
CA ASN A 39 -15.52 12.69 4.39
C ASN A 39 -14.93 13.65 3.37
N GLY A 40 -14.40 13.17 2.24
CA GLY A 40 -13.95 14.02 1.14
C GLY A 40 -15.05 14.85 0.47
N PHE A 41 -16.31 14.42 0.59
CA PHE A 41 -17.47 15.13 0.03
C PHE A 41 -18.24 15.94 1.06
N LYS A 42 -17.81 16.01 2.32
CA LYS A 42 -18.44 16.80 3.37
C LYS A 42 -17.86 18.20 3.45
N GLU A 43 -18.67 19.16 3.86
CA GLU A 43 -18.17 20.46 4.30
C GLU A 43 -17.30 20.33 5.57
N GLU A 44 -16.44 21.30 5.81
CA GLU A 44 -15.50 21.30 6.94
C GLU A 44 -16.21 21.16 8.29
N ILE A 45 -17.33 21.83 8.45
CA ILE A 45 -18.13 21.80 9.67
C ILE A 45 -18.69 20.40 9.91
N ASP A 46 -19.19 19.75 8.87
CA ASP A 46 -19.77 18.41 8.96
C ASP A 46 -18.70 17.30 9.06
N ALA A 47 -17.51 17.50 8.51
CA ALA A 47 -16.40 16.57 8.61
C ALA A 47 -15.81 16.52 10.03
N ASN A 48 -15.77 17.68 10.73
CA ASN A 48 -15.23 17.83 12.07
C ASN A 48 -16.30 17.66 13.19
N SER A 49 -17.58 17.60 12.83
CA SER A 49 -18.67 17.39 13.78
C SER A 49 -18.95 15.88 14.00
N SER A 50 -20.07 15.56 14.63
CA SER A 50 -20.49 14.18 14.85
C SER A 50 -20.60 13.39 13.53
N PRO A 51 -20.31 12.07 13.54
CA PRO A 51 -20.35 11.26 12.33
C PRO A 51 -21.78 11.21 11.76
N LYS A 52 -21.99 11.90 10.62
CA LYS A 52 -23.24 11.88 9.88
C LYS A 52 -23.07 11.10 8.59
N LEU A 53 -24.02 10.21 8.29
CA LEU A 53 -24.07 9.48 7.01
C LEU A 53 -24.84 10.26 5.93
N PHE A 54 -25.80 11.11 6.35
CA PHE A 54 -26.59 11.94 5.47
C PHE A 54 -26.12 13.40 5.60
N PHE A 55 -25.63 13.95 4.52
CA PHE A 55 -25.08 15.31 4.43
C PHE A 55 -25.25 15.82 3.00
N ASP A 56 -25.15 17.11 2.79
CA ASP A 56 -25.16 17.70 1.45
C ASP A 56 -23.75 17.56 0.84
N PRO A 57 -23.60 16.79 -0.26
CA PRO A 57 -22.28 16.56 -0.84
C PRO A 57 -21.76 17.81 -1.56
N THR A 58 -20.53 18.20 -1.27
CA THR A 58 -19.83 19.30 -1.92
C THR A 58 -18.51 18.85 -2.54
N LEU A 59 -18.06 19.57 -3.58
CA LEU A 59 -16.74 19.38 -4.19
C LEU A 59 -15.76 20.51 -3.82
N ASP A 60 -16.16 21.41 -2.94
CA ASP A 60 -15.37 22.59 -2.59
C ASP A 60 -14.03 22.21 -1.99
N ARG A 61 -13.99 21.14 -1.20
CA ARG A 61 -12.74 20.59 -0.67
C ARG A 61 -11.75 20.20 -1.77
N PHE A 62 -12.23 19.58 -2.82
CA PHE A 62 -11.36 19.19 -3.94
C PHE A 62 -10.87 20.40 -4.72
N ARG A 63 -11.69 21.44 -4.84
CA ARG A 63 -11.29 22.73 -5.44
C ARG A 63 -10.25 23.42 -4.56
N GLU A 64 -10.50 23.55 -3.26
CA GLU A 64 -9.60 24.17 -2.31
C GLU A 64 -8.20 23.52 -2.36
N VAL A 65 -8.11 22.19 -2.27
CA VAL A 65 -6.85 21.44 -2.36
C VAL A 65 -6.15 21.62 -3.71
N THR A 66 -6.90 21.76 -4.81
CA THR A 66 -6.32 21.91 -6.15
C THR A 66 -5.97 23.35 -6.50
N GLU A 67 -6.62 24.34 -5.90
CA GLU A 67 -6.45 25.77 -6.15
C GLU A 67 -5.59 26.46 -5.08
N ASP A 68 -5.49 25.87 -3.88
CA ASP A 68 -4.68 26.43 -2.79
C ASP A 68 -3.20 26.32 -3.10
N THR A 69 -2.60 27.48 -3.37
CA THR A 69 -1.17 27.67 -3.62
C THR A 69 -0.43 28.23 -2.40
N GLN A 70 -1.07 28.31 -1.24
CA GLN A 70 -0.45 28.87 -0.03
C GLN A 70 0.58 27.94 0.60
N GLY A 71 0.65 26.66 0.17
CA GLY A 71 1.68 25.70 0.58
C GLY A 71 2.97 25.83 -0.21
N LEU A 72 4.06 25.25 0.32
CA LEU A 72 5.38 25.17 -0.32
C LEU A 72 5.35 24.43 -1.67
N LEU A 73 4.35 23.56 -1.89
CA LEU A 73 4.14 22.78 -3.11
C LEU A 73 2.65 22.72 -3.42
N SER A 74 2.27 22.98 -4.66
CA SER A 74 0.92 22.70 -5.14
C SER A 74 0.60 21.21 -5.03
N PHE A 75 -0.65 20.86 -4.70
CA PHE A 75 -1.10 19.46 -4.70
C PHE A 75 -0.75 18.72 -5.99
N LYS A 76 -0.90 19.39 -7.14
CA LYS A 76 -0.58 18.81 -8.46
C LYS A 76 0.91 18.45 -8.56
N GLU A 77 1.80 19.30 -8.06
CA GLU A 77 3.24 19.04 -8.07
C GLU A 77 3.61 17.92 -7.12
N ALA A 78 3.04 17.92 -5.91
CA ALA A 78 3.25 16.86 -4.93
C ALA A 78 2.75 15.50 -5.46
N PHE A 79 1.58 15.48 -6.07
CA PHE A 79 1.01 14.29 -6.70
C PHE A 79 1.87 13.79 -7.87
N ALA A 80 2.28 14.69 -8.77
CA ALA A 80 3.15 14.34 -9.89
C ALA A 80 4.51 13.80 -9.41
N ASN A 81 5.10 14.40 -8.37
CA ASN A 81 6.33 13.90 -7.76
C ASN A 81 6.16 12.48 -7.22
N SER A 82 5.11 12.24 -6.44
CA SER A 82 4.82 10.91 -5.88
C SER A 82 4.56 9.89 -6.99
N PHE A 83 3.80 10.25 -8.01
CA PHE A 83 3.50 9.37 -9.14
C PHE A 83 4.77 8.95 -9.89
N VAL A 84 5.66 9.90 -10.21
CA VAL A 84 6.92 9.63 -10.90
C VAL A 84 7.83 8.75 -10.06
N ILE A 85 7.99 9.06 -8.76
CA ILE A 85 8.83 8.28 -7.85
C ILE A 85 8.31 6.83 -7.77
N VAL A 86 7.02 6.64 -7.49
CA VAL A 86 6.41 5.31 -7.34
C VAL A 86 6.52 4.52 -8.64
N LEU A 87 6.21 5.14 -9.78
CA LEU A 87 6.25 4.46 -11.07
C LEU A 87 7.67 3.96 -11.39
N ILE A 88 8.67 4.83 -11.28
CA ILE A 88 10.06 4.47 -11.60
C ILE A 88 10.58 3.43 -10.60
N SER A 89 10.37 3.61 -9.29
CA SER A 89 10.77 2.64 -8.27
C SER A 89 10.14 1.27 -8.51
N THR A 90 8.84 1.23 -8.83
CA THR A 90 8.15 -0.02 -9.12
C THR A 90 8.74 -0.74 -10.34
N ILE A 91 9.03 -0.01 -11.41
CA ILE A 91 9.68 -0.59 -12.60
C ILE A 91 11.04 -1.18 -12.23
N PHE A 92 11.89 -0.44 -11.48
CA PHE A 92 13.19 -0.91 -11.02
C PHE A 92 13.06 -2.18 -10.17
N VAL A 93 12.17 -2.16 -9.20
CA VAL A 93 11.93 -3.33 -8.33
C VAL A 93 11.47 -4.53 -9.17
N MET A 94 10.55 -4.36 -10.10
CA MET A 94 10.05 -5.45 -10.95
C MET A 94 11.15 -6.02 -11.85
N VAL A 95 11.96 -5.16 -12.46
CA VAL A 95 13.08 -5.58 -13.32
C VAL A 95 14.11 -6.41 -12.54
N LEU A 96 14.34 -6.11 -11.27
CA LEU A 96 15.26 -6.86 -10.41
C LEU A 96 14.60 -8.08 -9.76
N ALA A 97 13.39 -7.93 -9.24
CA ALA A 97 12.72 -8.96 -8.45
C ALA A 97 12.23 -10.14 -9.31
N VAL A 98 11.73 -9.87 -10.52
CA VAL A 98 11.19 -10.95 -11.39
C VAL A 98 12.28 -11.94 -11.81
N PRO A 99 13.45 -11.53 -12.35
CA PRO A 99 14.53 -12.48 -12.66
C PRO A 99 15.09 -13.17 -11.42
N ALA A 100 15.20 -12.44 -10.29
CA ALA A 100 15.66 -13.03 -9.03
C ALA A 100 14.69 -14.14 -8.55
N ALA A 101 13.39 -13.85 -8.52
CA ALA A 101 12.37 -14.84 -8.18
C ALA A 101 12.37 -16.03 -9.13
N TYR A 102 12.50 -15.79 -10.43
CA TYR A 102 12.60 -16.84 -11.44
C TYR A 102 13.80 -17.76 -11.18
N SER A 103 14.98 -17.18 -10.93
CA SER A 103 16.19 -17.95 -10.67
C SER A 103 16.13 -18.76 -9.36
N LEU A 104 15.40 -18.27 -8.36
CA LEU A 104 15.23 -18.98 -7.09
C LEU A 104 14.17 -20.08 -7.15
N ALA A 105 13.09 -19.88 -7.93
CA ALA A 105 11.95 -20.79 -7.96
C ALA A 105 12.05 -21.85 -9.06
N ILE A 106 12.49 -21.46 -10.27
CA ILE A 106 12.41 -22.33 -11.47
C ILE A 106 13.77 -22.91 -11.85
N ARG A 107 14.85 -22.16 -11.68
CA ARG A 107 16.22 -22.62 -11.91
C ARG A 107 17.09 -22.37 -10.69
N PRO A 108 16.87 -23.13 -9.58
CA PRO A 108 17.56 -22.88 -8.33
C PRO A 108 19.08 -23.06 -8.49
N MET A 109 19.82 -22.01 -8.15
CA MET A 109 21.27 -22.06 -8.09
C MET A 109 21.73 -22.96 -6.93
N ARG A 110 22.99 -23.42 -6.96
CA ARG A 110 23.54 -24.36 -5.96
C ARG A 110 23.35 -23.94 -4.49
N LYS A 111 23.29 -22.63 -4.22
CA LYS A 111 23.12 -22.04 -2.86
C LYS A 111 21.83 -21.23 -2.71
N TRP A 112 20.75 -21.60 -3.39
CA TRP A 112 19.50 -20.84 -3.39
C TRP A 112 18.90 -20.65 -1.99
N ARG A 113 19.08 -21.61 -1.09
CA ARG A 113 18.61 -21.54 0.30
C ARG A 113 19.33 -20.46 1.09
N ASP A 114 20.65 -20.34 0.92
CA ASP A 114 21.46 -19.33 1.60
C ASP A 114 21.08 -17.93 1.12
N VAL A 115 20.86 -17.78 -0.18
CA VAL A 115 20.40 -16.51 -0.79
C VAL A 115 19.00 -16.15 -0.28
N LEU A 116 18.09 -17.11 -0.24
CA LEU A 116 16.74 -16.88 0.28
C LEU A 116 16.76 -16.52 1.77
N PHE A 117 17.58 -17.22 2.56
CA PHE A 117 17.77 -16.91 3.96
C PHE A 117 18.34 -15.50 4.16
N PHE A 118 19.33 -15.10 3.34
CA PHE A 118 19.87 -13.73 3.36
C PHE A 118 18.76 -12.69 3.13
N PHE A 119 17.95 -12.85 2.09
CA PHE A 119 16.83 -11.92 1.83
C PHE A 119 15.80 -11.87 2.97
N ILE A 120 15.50 -12.99 3.59
CA ILE A 120 14.60 -13.02 4.74
C ILE A 120 15.24 -12.33 5.94
N SER A 121 16.53 -12.56 6.18
CA SER A 121 17.28 -11.98 7.29
C SER A 121 17.34 -10.45 7.21
N THR A 122 17.42 -9.87 6.01
CA THR A 122 17.41 -8.41 5.83
C THR A 122 16.13 -7.75 6.31
N LYS A 123 15.01 -8.49 6.33
CA LYS A 123 13.73 -7.98 6.86
C LYS A 123 13.70 -7.82 8.39
N PHE A 124 14.60 -8.50 9.10
CA PHE A 124 14.75 -8.34 10.54
C PHE A 124 15.66 -7.17 10.93
N LEU A 125 16.29 -6.52 9.95
CA LEU A 125 17.10 -5.34 10.23
C LEU A 125 16.18 -4.20 10.74
N PRO A 126 16.45 -3.65 11.93
CA PRO A 126 15.62 -2.55 12.44
C PRO A 126 15.78 -1.32 11.53
N ILE A 127 14.66 -0.85 10.99
CA ILE A 127 14.60 0.29 10.05
C ILE A 127 15.33 1.50 10.64
N VAL A 128 15.16 1.75 11.95
CA VAL A 128 15.81 2.86 12.66
C VAL A 128 17.35 2.78 12.58
N GLY A 129 17.90 1.55 12.66
CA GLY A 129 19.35 1.35 12.56
C GLY A 129 19.91 1.60 11.15
N ALA A 130 19.08 1.46 10.12
CA ALA A 130 19.46 1.68 8.73
C ALA A 130 19.31 3.14 8.28
N ILE A 131 18.38 3.90 8.88
CA ILE A 131 18.08 5.29 8.48
C ILE A 131 19.30 6.19 8.60
N LEU A 132 20.04 6.13 9.71
CA LEU A 132 21.21 6.98 9.96
C LEU A 132 22.33 6.78 8.92
N PRO A 133 22.82 5.55 8.66
CA PRO A 133 23.80 5.30 7.61
C PRO A 133 23.32 5.74 6.22
N LEU A 134 22.06 5.47 5.88
CA LEU A 134 21.48 5.86 4.60
C LEU A 134 21.40 7.38 4.44
N TRP A 135 21.07 8.10 5.51
CA TRP A 135 21.04 9.55 5.51
C TRP A 135 22.44 10.15 5.31
N ILE A 136 23.47 9.58 5.98
CA ILE A 136 24.86 10.01 5.82
C ILE A 136 25.31 9.81 4.36
N ILE A 137 25.07 8.64 3.79
CA ILE A 137 25.41 8.35 2.39
C ILE A 137 24.68 9.31 1.43
N ALA A 138 23.38 9.52 1.66
CA ALA A 138 22.60 10.44 0.83
C ALA A 138 23.11 11.88 0.89
N ARG A 139 23.54 12.33 2.08
CA ARG A 139 24.15 13.64 2.30
C ARG A 139 25.49 13.76 1.58
N ASP A 140 26.37 12.78 1.74
CA ASP A 140 27.72 12.81 1.20
C ASP A 140 27.74 12.71 -0.33
N LEU A 141 26.66 12.18 -0.93
CA LEU A 141 26.43 12.12 -2.37
C LEU A 141 25.60 13.30 -2.92
N ASP A 142 25.25 14.29 -2.09
CA ASP A 142 24.38 15.43 -2.45
C ASP A 142 23.00 15.00 -3.01
N LEU A 143 22.49 13.86 -2.54
CA LEU A 143 21.21 13.31 -2.97
C LEU A 143 20.03 13.71 -2.05
N LEU A 144 20.28 14.42 -0.94
CA LEU A 144 19.22 14.89 -0.06
C LEU A 144 18.24 15.79 -0.81
N ASN A 145 16.96 15.65 -0.50
CA ASN A 145 15.84 16.38 -1.13
C ASN A 145 15.72 16.18 -2.66
N THR A 146 16.28 15.10 -3.20
CA THR A 146 16.13 14.74 -4.61
C THR A 146 15.15 13.58 -4.79
N ARG A 147 14.51 13.52 -5.98
CA ARG A 147 13.69 12.36 -6.36
C ARG A 147 14.53 11.07 -6.46
N THR A 148 15.80 11.21 -6.82
CA THR A 148 16.75 10.11 -7.02
C THR A 148 16.91 9.26 -5.77
N ILE A 149 17.13 9.89 -4.61
CA ILE A 149 17.29 9.14 -3.35
C ILE A 149 16.02 8.38 -2.99
N LEU A 150 14.84 8.97 -3.21
CA LEU A 150 13.57 8.31 -2.95
C LEU A 150 13.35 7.10 -3.88
N ILE A 151 13.70 7.23 -5.17
CA ILE A 151 13.60 6.13 -6.14
C ILE A 151 14.54 4.97 -5.77
N ILE A 152 15.72 5.26 -5.23
CA ILE A 152 16.68 4.22 -4.82
C ILE A 152 16.24 3.53 -3.52
N LEU A 153 15.61 4.26 -2.60
CA LEU A 153 15.20 3.73 -1.30
C LEU A 153 13.89 2.95 -1.34
N TYR A 154 13.00 3.26 -2.29
CA TYR A 154 11.74 2.55 -2.49
C TYR A 154 11.90 1.33 -3.40
#